data_59369da9c4869b2016444cdd3fe38cd8
#
_entry.id   59369da9c4869b2016444cdd3fe38cd8
#
_cell.length_a   1.000
_cell.length_b   1.000
_cell.length_c   1.000
_cell.angle_alpha   90.00
_cell.angle_beta   90.00
_cell.angle_gamma   90.00
#
_symmetry.space_group_name_H-M   'P 1'
#
loop_
_entity.id
_entity.type
_entity.pdbx_description
1 polymer ?
#
loop_
_entity_poly.entity_id
_entity_poly.type
_entity_poly.pdbx_seq_one_letter_code
_entity_poly.pdbx_strand_id
1 'polypeptide(L)'
;MRERLVETLLLHLVTDSALCGGRGVLAVVEAAVAGGVSCVQLREKSLPTRAFVERARALKAWLAPRGVPLIINDRVDVALACAADGVHVGQNDMAPEDVRRLMPGALIGLSVESLAQLAAAEAAPVDYYGVSPVFSTATKVDAAPALGLAGLAAIRARTARPLVAIGGIHAGNAAAVMAAGADGLAVVSALCAAADPAAVARALCSRMG
;
A
#
# COMPACT_ATOMS: atom_id res chain seq x y z
N MET A 1 -1.89 -5.98 -19.64
CA MET A 1 -2.63 -5.23 -18.58
C MET A 1 -2.21 -5.66 -17.19
N ARG A 2 -2.18 -6.97 -16.86
CA ARG A 2 -1.75 -7.48 -15.54
C ARG A 2 -0.28 -7.14 -15.22
N GLU A 3 0.64 -7.34 -16.13
CA GLU A 3 2.07 -7.03 -15.95
C GLU A 3 2.29 -5.57 -15.54
N ARG A 4 1.68 -4.63 -16.26
CA ARG A 4 1.76 -3.20 -15.93
C ARG A 4 1.18 -2.88 -14.55
N LEU A 5 0.11 -3.59 -14.14
CA LEU A 5 -0.45 -3.44 -12.80
C LEU A 5 0.53 -3.95 -11.74
N VAL A 6 1.14 -5.11 -11.95
CA VAL A 6 2.13 -5.69 -11.03
C VAL A 6 3.36 -4.78 -10.91
N GLU A 7 3.87 -4.23 -12.01
CA GLU A 7 4.97 -3.25 -11.99
C GLU A 7 4.59 -2.02 -11.15
N THR A 8 3.37 -1.51 -11.33
CA THR A 8 2.84 -0.39 -10.53
C THR A 8 2.76 -0.72 -9.04
N LEU A 9 2.40 -1.95 -8.70
CA LEU A 9 2.22 -2.43 -7.33
C LEU A 9 3.50 -3.00 -6.69
N LEU A 10 4.66 -2.92 -7.36
CA LEU A 10 5.87 -3.61 -6.94
C LEU A 10 6.36 -3.16 -5.56
N LEU A 11 6.58 -1.86 -5.37
CA LEU A 11 7.00 -1.31 -4.07
C LEU A 11 6.12 -0.12 -3.68
N HIS A 12 5.25 -0.34 -2.69
CA HIS A 12 4.42 0.71 -2.12
C HIS A 12 5.11 1.35 -0.91
N LEU A 13 5.18 2.68 -0.88
CA LEU A 13 5.33 3.42 0.35
C LEU A 13 3.94 3.69 0.93
N VAL A 14 3.62 3.14 2.09
CA VAL A 14 2.46 3.57 2.88
C VAL A 14 2.94 4.59 3.92
N THR A 15 2.40 5.81 3.87
CA THR A 15 2.90 6.91 4.70
C THR A 15 2.40 6.81 6.14
N ASP A 16 3.22 7.33 7.05
CA ASP A 16 2.87 7.58 8.44
C ASP A 16 3.51 8.89 8.87
N SER A 17 2.69 9.90 9.14
CA SER A 17 3.16 11.27 9.43
C SER A 17 4.02 11.34 10.69
N ALA A 18 3.72 10.52 11.71
CA ALA A 18 4.50 10.49 12.93
C ALA A 18 5.91 9.93 12.69
N LEU A 19 6.01 8.85 11.91
CA LEU A 19 7.30 8.23 11.56
C LEU A 19 8.12 9.10 10.59
N CYS A 20 7.49 9.91 9.75
CA CYS A 20 8.19 10.87 8.90
C CYS A 20 8.85 12.01 9.72
N GLY A 21 8.32 12.28 10.92
CA GLY A 21 8.85 13.28 11.84
C GLY A 21 8.96 14.68 11.22
N GLY A 22 9.94 15.45 11.65
CA GLY A 22 10.16 16.84 11.20
C GLY A 22 10.50 17.00 9.71
N ARG A 23 10.86 15.93 9.01
CA ARG A 23 11.08 15.96 7.54
C ARG A 23 9.78 16.17 6.76
N GLY A 24 8.67 15.69 7.31
CA GLY A 24 7.38 15.71 6.67
C GLY A 24 7.20 14.62 5.60
N VAL A 25 5.93 14.35 5.28
CA VAL A 25 5.54 13.25 4.37
C VAL A 25 6.08 13.47 2.95
N LEU A 26 6.01 14.70 2.43
CA LEU A 26 6.43 14.99 1.05
C LEU A 26 7.91 14.68 0.83
N ALA A 27 8.81 15.14 1.69
CA ALA A 27 10.24 14.89 1.55
C ALA A 27 10.59 13.39 1.63
N VAL A 28 9.90 12.63 2.48
CA VAL A 28 10.06 11.17 2.56
C VAL A 28 9.57 10.49 1.28
N VAL A 29 8.43 10.91 0.75
CA VAL A 29 7.90 10.41 -0.54
C VAL A 29 8.86 10.70 -1.67
N GLU A 30 9.37 11.94 -1.78
CA GLU A 30 10.34 12.34 -2.80
C GLU A 30 11.59 11.46 -2.79
N ALA A 31 12.19 11.27 -1.61
CA ALA A 31 13.36 10.41 -1.46
C ALA A 31 13.05 8.94 -1.79
N ALA A 32 11.93 8.40 -1.31
CA ALA A 32 11.55 7.01 -1.55
C ALA A 32 11.28 6.74 -3.04
N VAL A 33 10.59 7.65 -3.73
CA VAL A 33 10.34 7.56 -5.19
C VAL A 33 11.65 7.62 -5.98
N ALA A 34 12.59 8.50 -5.61
CA ALA A 34 13.92 8.52 -6.20
C ALA A 34 14.72 7.23 -5.96
N GLY A 35 14.33 6.45 -4.95
CA GLY A 35 14.89 5.12 -4.65
C GLY A 35 14.20 3.95 -5.34
N GLY A 36 13.09 4.16 -6.05
CA GLY A 36 12.39 3.12 -6.81
C GLY A 36 11.00 2.73 -6.26
N VAL A 37 10.43 3.50 -5.33
CA VAL A 37 9.01 3.32 -4.96
C VAL A 37 8.13 3.55 -6.17
N SER A 38 7.28 2.57 -6.49
CA SER A 38 6.43 2.53 -7.68
C SER A 38 4.99 2.98 -7.40
N CYS A 39 4.58 3.04 -6.13
CA CYS A 39 3.24 3.45 -5.69
C CYS A 39 3.31 4.12 -4.32
N VAL A 40 2.52 5.16 -4.12
CA VAL A 40 2.42 5.85 -2.82
C VAL A 40 0.99 5.74 -2.29
N GLN A 41 0.85 5.20 -1.09
CA GLN A 41 -0.41 5.19 -0.36
C GLN A 41 -0.35 6.22 0.78
N LEU A 42 -1.12 7.30 0.65
CA LEU A 42 -1.23 8.31 1.69
C LEU A 42 -2.20 7.83 2.78
N ARG A 43 -1.64 7.60 3.97
CA ARG A 43 -2.38 7.18 5.16
C ARG A 43 -2.27 8.26 6.23
N GLU A 44 -3.42 8.80 6.61
CA GLU A 44 -3.56 9.81 7.66
C GLU A 44 -4.70 9.42 8.61
N LYS A 45 -4.39 9.29 9.89
CA LYS A 45 -5.36 8.87 10.91
C LYS A 45 -5.86 10.00 11.80
N SER A 46 -5.14 11.11 11.85
CA SER A 46 -5.42 12.21 12.79
C SER A 46 -5.62 13.58 12.14
N LEU A 47 -5.34 13.74 10.84
CA LEU A 47 -5.54 15.02 10.17
C LEU A 47 -7.02 15.34 9.98
N PRO A 48 -7.43 16.62 10.21
CA PRO A 48 -8.73 17.10 9.74
C PRO A 48 -8.88 16.92 8.23
N THR A 49 -10.10 16.62 7.76
CA THR A 49 -10.37 16.30 6.34
C THR A 49 -9.80 17.34 5.36
N ARG A 50 -9.96 18.65 5.65
CA ARG A 50 -9.42 19.70 4.78
C ARG A 50 -7.90 19.58 4.61
N ALA A 51 -7.16 19.46 5.70
CA ALA A 51 -5.71 19.32 5.68
C ALA A 51 -5.26 18.02 5.00
N PHE A 52 -6.03 16.93 5.16
CA PHE A 52 -5.78 15.68 4.44
C PHE A 52 -5.93 15.86 2.92
N VAL A 53 -7.01 16.51 2.46
CA VAL A 53 -7.23 16.81 1.03
C VAL A 53 -6.13 17.70 0.47
N GLU A 54 -5.71 18.74 1.20
CA GLU A 54 -4.62 19.63 0.78
C GLU A 54 -3.30 18.87 0.61
N ARG A 55 -2.95 18.02 1.59
CA ARG A 55 -1.78 17.13 1.50
C ARG A 55 -1.87 16.16 0.33
N ALA A 56 -3.02 15.53 0.15
CA ALA A 56 -3.26 14.59 -0.96
C ALA A 56 -3.10 15.28 -2.32
N ARG A 57 -3.63 16.50 -2.49
CA ARG A 57 -3.47 17.30 -3.71
C ARG A 57 -2.01 17.65 -3.99
N ALA A 58 -1.26 18.05 -2.96
CA ALA A 58 0.16 18.36 -3.10
C ALA A 58 0.96 17.13 -3.55
N LEU A 59 0.72 15.97 -2.92
CA LEU A 59 1.35 14.70 -3.33
C LEU A 59 0.93 14.29 -4.74
N LYS A 60 -0.36 14.38 -5.08
CA LYS A 60 -0.85 14.05 -6.44
C LYS A 60 -0.18 14.91 -7.50
N ALA A 61 -0.08 16.22 -7.28
CA ALA A 61 0.58 17.14 -8.20
C ALA A 61 2.06 16.81 -8.41
N TRP A 62 2.74 16.35 -7.36
CA TRP A 62 4.17 15.96 -7.45
C TRP A 62 4.37 14.59 -8.09
N LEU A 63 3.50 13.60 -7.80
CA LEU A 63 3.61 12.22 -8.27
C LEU A 63 3.18 12.05 -9.73
N ALA A 64 2.12 12.74 -10.17
CA ALA A 64 1.52 12.56 -11.48
C ALA A 64 2.51 12.72 -12.66
N PRO A 65 3.38 13.76 -12.72
CA PRO A 65 4.36 13.89 -13.80
C PRO A 65 5.43 12.78 -13.81
N ARG A 66 5.56 12.04 -12.70
CA ARG A 66 6.52 10.94 -12.54
C ARG A 66 5.92 9.57 -12.83
N GLY A 67 4.62 9.52 -13.16
CA GLY A 67 3.90 8.28 -13.42
C GLY A 67 3.72 7.38 -12.18
N VAL A 68 3.91 7.92 -10.98
CA VAL A 68 3.72 7.19 -9.73
C VAL A 68 2.31 7.43 -9.20
N PRO A 69 1.45 6.40 -9.08
CA PRO A 69 0.09 6.58 -8.62
C PRO A 69 0.01 6.92 -7.14
N LEU A 70 -0.97 7.77 -6.82
CA LEU A 70 -1.38 8.07 -5.46
C LEU A 70 -2.63 7.26 -5.09
N ILE A 71 -2.51 6.44 -4.05
CA ILE A 71 -3.61 5.71 -3.42
C ILE A 71 -3.97 6.42 -2.10
N ILE A 72 -5.24 6.58 -1.80
CA ILE A 72 -5.70 7.08 -0.50
C ILE A 72 -6.14 5.91 0.37
N ASN A 73 -5.67 5.88 1.61
CA ASN A 73 -6.08 4.86 2.56
C ASN A 73 -7.45 5.20 3.18
N ASP A 74 -8.41 4.27 3.13
CA ASP A 74 -9.76 4.29 3.70
C ASP A 74 -10.71 5.39 3.17
N ARG A 75 -10.22 6.60 2.99
CA ARG A 75 -11.02 7.81 2.77
C ARG A 75 -11.33 8.04 1.28
N VAL A 76 -12.42 7.43 0.81
CA VAL A 76 -12.93 7.56 -0.58
C VAL A 76 -13.30 9.02 -0.91
N ASP A 77 -13.86 9.75 0.04
CA ASP A 77 -14.18 11.18 -0.11
C ASP A 77 -12.94 12.04 -0.37
N VAL A 78 -11.81 11.75 0.30
CA VAL A 78 -10.53 12.41 0.06
C VAL A 78 -9.96 12.01 -1.30
N ALA A 79 -10.06 10.73 -1.68
CA ALA A 79 -9.61 10.24 -2.97
C ALA A 79 -10.32 10.96 -4.13
N LEU A 80 -11.64 11.10 -4.04
CA LEU A 80 -12.45 11.86 -4.99
C LEU A 80 -12.05 13.35 -5.03
N ALA A 81 -11.90 13.96 -3.84
CA ALA A 81 -11.59 15.39 -3.74
C ALA A 81 -10.21 15.77 -4.32
N CYS A 82 -9.24 14.85 -4.33
CA CYS A 82 -7.90 15.09 -4.87
C CYS A 82 -7.64 14.42 -6.22
N ALA A 83 -8.64 13.78 -6.82
CA ALA A 83 -8.51 12.98 -8.04
C ALA A 83 -7.36 11.96 -7.94
N ALA A 84 -7.32 11.21 -6.83
CA ALA A 84 -6.34 10.14 -6.62
C ALA A 84 -6.48 9.04 -7.68
N ASP A 85 -5.40 8.29 -7.92
CA ASP A 85 -5.41 7.17 -8.88
C ASP A 85 -6.13 5.95 -8.32
N GLY A 86 -6.31 5.89 -6.98
CA GLY A 86 -6.99 4.78 -6.35
C GLY A 86 -7.24 4.99 -4.86
N VAL A 87 -7.79 3.94 -4.27
CA VAL A 87 -8.08 3.85 -2.84
C VAL A 87 -7.79 2.45 -2.34
N HIS A 88 -7.32 2.34 -1.11
CA HIS A 88 -7.16 1.07 -0.42
C HIS A 88 -8.07 1.04 0.81
N VAL A 89 -8.94 0.05 0.88
CA VAL A 89 -9.93 -0.09 1.95
C VAL A 89 -9.69 -1.35 2.79
N GLY A 90 -10.07 -1.29 4.05
CA GLY A 90 -10.13 -2.44 4.95
C GLY A 90 -11.52 -3.07 4.98
N GLN A 91 -11.67 -4.11 5.81
CA GLN A 91 -12.92 -4.89 5.92
C GLN A 91 -14.11 -4.11 6.52
N ASN A 92 -13.83 -3.03 7.25
CA ASN A 92 -14.84 -2.21 7.92
C ASN A 92 -15.01 -0.82 7.27
N ASP A 93 -14.32 -0.57 6.16
CA ASP A 93 -14.44 0.66 5.39
C ASP A 93 -15.57 0.57 4.36
N MET A 94 -15.61 1.51 3.43
CA MET A 94 -16.60 1.48 2.33
C MET A 94 -16.43 0.20 1.50
N ALA A 95 -17.55 -0.49 1.23
CA ALA A 95 -17.55 -1.72 0.45
C ALA A 95 -16.94 -1.50 -0.96
N PRO A 96 -16.13 -2.44 -1.48
CA PRO A 96 -15.49 -2.29 -2.79
C PRO A 96 -16.47 -2.02 -3.94
N GLU A 97 -17.69 -2.53 -3.87
CA GLU A 97 -18.77 -2.31 -4.85
C GLU A 97 -19.19 -0.83 -4.88
N ASP A 98 -19.30 -0.21 -3.71
CA ASP A 98 -19.64 1.21 -3.58
C ASP A 98 -18.47 2.07 -4.06
N VAL A 99 -17.25 1.70 -3.70
CA VAL A 99 -16.03 2.37 -4.17
C VAL A 99 -15.95 2.32 -5.70
N ARG A 100 -16.15 1.15 -6.30
CA ARG A 100 -16.11 0.98 -7.76
C ARG A 100 -17.16 1.79 -8.46
N ARG A 101 -18.35 1.94 -7.86
CA ARG A 101 -19.42 2.75 -8.39
C ARG A 101 -19.10 4.26 -8.38
N LEU A 102 -18.43 4.71 -7.30
CA LEU A 102 -18.00 6.10 -7.15
C LEU A 102 -16.75 6.44 -7.97
N MET A 103 -15.85 5.47 -8.14
CA MET A 103 -14.55 5.62 -8.81
C MET A 103 -14.32 4.51 -9.84
N PRO A 104 -15.05 4.50 -10.99
CA PRO A 104 -15.05 3.37 -11.93
C PRO A 104 -13.69 3.01 -12.50
N GLY A 105 -12.80 3.99 -12.71
CA GLY A 105 -11.47 3.81 -13.29
C GLY A 105 -10.33 3.74 -12.28
N ALA A 106 -10.62 3.81 -10.97
CA ALA A 106 -9.57 3.85 -9.94
C ALA A 106 -8.98 2.47 -9.64
N LEU A 107 -7.74 2.44 -9.16
CA LEU A 107 -7.16 1.26 -8.52
C LEU A 107 -7.81 1.04 -7.16
N ILE A 108 -8.40 -0.13 -6.94
CA ILE A 108 -9.03 -0.48 -5.66
C ILE A 108 -8.25 -1.64 -5.03
N GLY A 109 -7.65 -1.38 -3.86
CA GLY A 109 -7.07 -2.41 -3.01
C GLY A 109 -7.99 -2.77 -1.86
N LEU A 110 -7.97 -4.03 -1.45
CA LEU A 110 -8.68 -4.51 -0.27
C LEU A 110 -7.73 -5.27 0.65
N SER A 111 -7.73 -4.89 1.93
CA SER A 111 -6.98 -5.62 2.96
C SER A 111 -7.59 -6.99 3.20
N VAL A 112 -6.77 -8.05 3.23
CA VAL A 112 -7.15 -9.40 3.66
C VAL A 112 -6.17 -9.91 4.71
N GLU A 113 -6.71 -10.45 5.79
CA GLU A 113 -5.99 -10.92 6.98
C GLU A 113 -6.20 -12.43 7.21
N SER A 114 -6.99 -13.09 6.36
CA SER A 114 -7.28 -14.53 6.47
C SER A 114 -7.81 -15.12 5.15
N LEU A 115 -7.76 -16.43 5.03
CA LEU A 115 -8.40 -17.17 3.92
C LEU A 115 -9.91 -16.99 3.89
N ALA A 116 -10.56 -16.81 5.04
CA ALA A 116 -12.01 -16.56 5.10
C ALA A 116 -12.36 -15.19 4.49
N GLN A 117 -11.60 -14.13 4.82
CA GLN A 117 -11.79 -12.82 4.21
C GLN A 117 -11.50 -12.83 2.70
N LEU A 118 -10.44 -13.56 2.27
CA LEU A 118 -10.15 -13.72 0.84
C LEU A 118 -11.32 -14.39 0.10
N ALA A 119 -11.87 -15.47 0.65
CA ALA A 119 -13.02 -16.18 0.05
C ALA A 119 -14.26 -15.28 -0.03
N ALA A 120 -14.55 -14.51 1.01
CA ALA A 120 -15.66 -13.54 1.01
C ALA A 120 -15.48 -12.42 -0.03
N ALA A 121 -14.23 -12.08 -0.35
CA ALA A 121 -13.88 -11.01 -1.30
C ALA A 121 -13.66 -11.50 -2.74
N GLU A 122 -13.89 -12.79 -3.05
CA GLU A 122 -13.57 -13.36 -4.37
C GLU A 122 -14.30 -12.63 -5.53
N ALA A 123 -15.58 -12.28 -5.32
CA ALA A 123 -16.40 -11.56 -6.30
C ALA A 123 -16.24 -10.04 -6.22
N ALA A 124 -15.53 -9.50 -5.23
CA ALA A 124 -15.40 -8.06 -5.05
C ALA A 124 -14.66 -7.40 -6.23
N PRO A 125 -15.09 -6.22 -6.69
CA PRO A 125 -14.53 -5.53 -7.85
C PRO A 125 -13.23 -4.78 -7.49
N VAL A 126 -12.24 -5.50 -6.95
CA VAL A 126 -10.93 -4.98 -6.54
C VAL A 126 -9.84 -5.37 -7.54
N ASP A 127 -8.78 -4.59 -7.61
CA ASP A 127 -7.67 -4.81 -8.52
C ASP A 127 -6.55 -5.60 -7.85
N TYR A 128 -6.37 -5.47 -6.54
CA TYR A 128 -5.37 -6.21 -5.77
C TYR A 128 -5.80 -6.42 -4.32
N TYR A 129 -5.16 -7.38 -3.66
CA TYR A 129 -5.30 -7.60 -2.23
C TYR A 129 -4.05 -7.14 -1.48
N GLY A 130 -4.26 -6.41 -0.37
CA GLY A 130 -3.24 -6.14 0.63
C GLY A 130 -3.23 -7.24 1.68
N VAL A 131 -2.22 -8.11 1.67
CA VAL A 131 -2.13 -9.23 2.62
C VAL A 131 -1.42 -8.77 3.87
N SER A 132 -2.11 -8.77 5.02
CA SER A 132 -1.61 -8.19 6.27
C SER A 132 -2.08 -8.90 7.53
N PRO A 133 -1.29 -8.86 8.63
CA PRO A 133 0.15 -8.58 8.58
C PRO A 133 0.94 -9.86 8.27
N VAL A 134 2.00 -9.77 7.45
CA VAL A 134 2.87 -10.93 7.19
C VAL A 134 3.73 -11.23 8.41
N PHE A 135 4.36 -10.21 8.99
CA PHE A 135 5.09 -10.31 10.26
C PHE A 135 4.49 -9.35 11.29
N SER A 136 4.78 -9.59 12.56
CA SER A 136 4.35 -8.69 13.64
C SER A 136 4.82 -7.27 13.40
N THR A 137 3.95 -6.29 13.66
CA THR A 137 4.21 -4.87 13.43
C THR A 137 3.61 -4.02 14.55
N ALA A 138 4.30 -2.97 14.94
CA ALA A 138 3.80 -1.97 15.88
C ALA A 138 3.09 -0.79 15.18
N THR A 139 3.11 -0.73 13.85
CA THR A 139 2.58 0.42 13.09
C THR A 139 1.04 0.47 13.06
N LYS A 140 0.38 -0.70 13.16
CA LYS A 140 -1.08 -0.83 13.27
C LYS A 140 -1.40 -1.44 14.63
N VAL A 141 -2.01 -0.66 15.53
CA VAL A 141 -2.29 -1.04 16.93
C VAL A 141 -3.25 -2.22 17.03
N ASP A 142 -4.20 -2.32 16.09
CA ASP A 142 -5.25 -3.33 15.98
C ASP A 142 -4.93 -4.39 14.91
N ALA A 143 -3.63 -4.64 14.64
CA ALA A 143 -3.23 -5.65 13.67
C ALA A 143 -3.66 -7.06 14.11
N ALA A 144 -4.20 -7.84 13.17
CA ALA A 144 -4.45 -9.27 13.36
C ALA A 144 -3.13 -10.02 13.67
N PRO A 145 -3.20 -11.26 14.19
CA PRO A 145 -2.02 -12.12 14.32
C PRO A 145 -1.28 -12.27 12.98
N ALA A 146 0.05 -12.31 13.03
CA ALA A 146 0.87 -12.43 11.83
C ALA A 146 0.59 -13.73 11.07
N LEU A 147 0.35 -13.62 9.77
CA LEU A 147 0.11 -14.75 8.87
C LEU A 147 1.36 -15.59 8.62
N GLY A 148 2.53 -15.00 8.70
CA GLY A 148 3.79 -15.59 8.29
C GLY A 148 3.87 -15.85 6.77
N LEU A 149 5.01 -16.35 6.32
CA LEU A 149 5.21 -16.72 4.91
C LEU A 149 4.28 -17.86 4.48
N ALA A 150 3.99 -18.80 5.37
CA ALA A 150 3.07 -19.92 5.09
C ALA A 150 1.64 -19.43 4.85
N GLY A 151 1.15 -18.46 5.64
CA GLY A 151 -0.17 -17.85 5.44
C GLY A 151 -0.25 -17.06 4.14
N LEU A 152 0.79 -16.31 3.78
CA LEU A 152 0.88 -15.64 2.49
C LEU A 152 0.83 -16.63 1.32
N ALA A 153 1.61 -17.72 1.38
CA ALA A 153 1.60 -18.77 0.36
C ALA A 153 0.23 -19.47 0.24
N ALA A 154 -0.45 -19.70 1.36
CA ALA A 154 -1.80 -20.26 1.37
C ALA A 154 -2.82 -19.32 0.70
N ILE A 155 -2.71 -18.01 0.90
CA ILE A 155 -3.52 -16.98 0.21
C ILE A 155 -3.18 -17.00 -1.29
N ARG A 156 -1.89 -17.02 -1.65
CA ARG A 156 -1.46 -17.08 -3.06
C ARG A 156 -2.04 -18.26 -3.81
N ALA A 157 -2.10 -19.43 -3.18
CA ALA A 157 -2.66 -20.65 -3.78
C ALA A 157 -4.17 -20.55 -4.10
N ARG A 158 -4.88 -19.57 -3.55
CA ARG A 158 -6.35 -19.43 -3.69
C ARG A 158 -6.78 -18.30 -4.64
N THR A 159 -5.86 -17.46 -5.10
CA THR A 159 -6.22 -16.34 -5.98
C THR A 159 -5.15 -16.09 -7.03
N ALA A 160 -5.56 -15.65 -8.22
CA ALA A 160 -4.66 -15.16 -9.25
C ALA A 160 -4.51 -13.61 -9.24
N ARG A 161 -5.28 -12.91 -8.39
CA ARG A 161 -5.17 -11.45 -8.28
C ARG A 161 -3.82 -11.05 -7.70
N PRO A 162 -3.31 -9.86 -8.05
CA PRO A 162 -2.09 -9.33 -7.44
C PRO A 162 -2.18 -9.27 -5.93
N LEU A 163 -1.12 -9.71 -5.26
CA LEU A 163 -0.96 -9.68 -3.81
C LEU A 163 0.14 -8.69 -3.43
N VAL A 164 -0.21 -7.68 -2.66
CA VAL A 164 0.74 -6.75 -2.05
C VAL A 164 0.87 -7.10 -0.57
N ALA A 165 2.02 -7.63 -0.18
CA ALA A 165 2.29 -8.03 1.20
C ALA A 165 2.69 -6.83 2.06
N ILE A 166 2.17 -6.76 3.29
CA ILE A 166 2.48 -5.70 4.25
C ILE A 166 2.58 -6.24 5.67
N GLY A 167 3.33 -5.55 6.53
CA GLY A 167 3.51 -5.85 7.95
C GLY A 167 4.90 -6.40 8.25
N GLY A 168 5.72 -5.60 8.93
CA GLY A 168 7.06 -5.96 9.37
C GLY A 168 8.07 -6.23 8.24
N ILE A 169 7.83 -5.69 7.04
CA ILE A 169 8.67 -5.92 5.85
C ILE A 169 9.84 -4.93 5.81
N HIS A 170 11.02 -5.44 5.51
CA HIS A 170 12.26 -4.69 5.34
C HIS A 170 13.21 -5.44 4.37
N ALA A 171 14.32 -4.84 3.98
CA ALA A 171 15.24 -5.42 2.99
C ALA A 171 15.76 -6.83 3.36
N GLY A 172 15.83 -7.15 4.66
CA GLY A 172 16.32 -8.46 5.13
C GLY A 172 15.33 -9.61 4.94
N ASN A 173 14.02 -9.33 4.78
CA ASN A 173 12.99 -10.36 4.60
C ASN A 173 12.23 -10.24 3.26
N ALA A 174 12.45 -9.18 2.50
CA ALA A 174 11.73 -8.89 1.25
C ALA A 174 11.78 -10.05 0.25
N ALA A 175 12.96 -10.63 -0.01
CA ALA A 175 13.11 -11.75 -0.95
C ALA A 175 12.29 -12.99 -0.53
N ALA A 176 12.22 -13.30 0.76
CA ALA A 176 11.42 -14.41 1.27
C ALA A 176 9.92 -14.17 1.10
N VAL A 177 9.46 -12.91 1.25
CA VAL A 177 8.06 -12.52 1.04
C VAL A 177 7.69 -12.64 -0.44
N MET A 178 8.55 -12.19 -1.35
CA MET A 178 8.34 -12.35 -2.80
C MET A 178 8.29 -13.85 -3.19
N ALA A 179 9.24 -14.65 -2.67
CA ALA A 179 9.27 -16.10 -2.90
C ALA A 179 8.03 -16.83 -2.35
N ALA A 180 7.38 -16.30 -1.32
CA ALA A 180 6.12 -16.82 -0.79
C ALA A 180 4.89 -16.46 -1.64
N GLY A 181 5.07 -15.72 -2.74
CA GLY A 181 4.03 -15.46 -3.74
C GLY A 181 3.40 -14.06 -3.69
N ALA A 182 4.05 -13.09 -3.05
CA ALA A 182 3.68 -11.69 -3.22
C ALA A 182 4.06 -11.20 -4.63
N ASP A 183 3.21 -10.36 -5.22
CA ASP A 183 3.50 -9.65 -6.47
C ASP A 183 4.12 -8.25 -6.18
N GLY A 184 4.00 -7.78 -4.94
CA GLY A 184 4.57 -6.52 -4.50
C GLY A 184 4.62 -6.41 -2.98
N LEU A 185 5.33 -5.41 -2.49
CA LEU A 185 5.53 -5.13 -1.07
C LEU A 185 5.02 -3.74 -0.71
N ALA A 186 4.32 -3.63 0.42
CA ALA A 186 3.99 -2.36 1.03
C ALA A 186 4.78 -2.16 2.33
N VAL A 187 5.40 -1.01 2.48
CA VAL A 187 6.34 -0.72 3.56
C VAL A 187 5.99 0.61 4.21
N VAL A 188 5.94 0.62 5.54
CA VAL A 188 5.69 1.82 6.33
C VAL A 188 6.95 2.26 7.05
N SER A 189 7.23 1.65 8.21
CA SER A 189 8.27 2.12 9.13
C SER A 189 9.67 2.08 8.54
N ALA A 190 10.01 1.03 7.79
CA ALA A 190 11.34 0.89 7.20
C ALA A 190 11.67 2.01 6.18
N LEU A 191 10.65 2.66 5.58
CA LEU A 191 10.82 3.82 4.71
C LEU A 191 10.57 5.14 5.46
N CYS A 192 9.45 5.26 6.18
CA CYS A 192 9.07 6.50 6.83
C CYS A 192 10.06 6.94 7.92
N ALA A 193 10.62 5.99 8.68
CA ALA A 193 11.57 6.28 9.75
C ALA A 193 13.04 6.26 9.30
N ALA A 194 13.33 5.84 8.05
CA ALA A 194 14.70 5.74 7.56
C ALA A 194 15.41 7.10 7.52
N ALA A 195 16.67 7.15 7.87
CA ALA A 195 17.52 8.34 7.67
C ALA A 195 17.66 8.67 6.17
N ASP A 196 17.81 7.63 5.33
CA ASP A 196 17.85 7.72 3.87
C ASP A 196 16.78 6.79 3.25
N PRO A 197 15.55 7.28 3.00
CA PRO A 197 14.48 6.49 2.38
C PRO A 197 14.84 6.00 0.97
N ALA A 198 15.65 6.76 0.23
CA ALA A 198 16.08 6.37 -1.12
C ALA A 198 16.99 5.14 -1.10
N ALA A 199 17.96 5.10 -0.18
CA ALA A 199 18.84 3.93 -0.02
C ALA A 199 18.04 2.68 0.40
N VAL A 200 17.07 2.84 1.32
CA VAL A 200 16.21 1.72 1.75
C VAL A 200 15.32 1.24 0.61
N ALA A 201 14.72 2.15 -0.17
CA ALA A 201 13.91 1.76 -1.34
C ALA A 201 14.75 0.98 -2.37
N ARG A 202 15.94 1.46 -2.73
CA ARG A 202 16.87 0.73 -3.61
C ARG A 202 17.22 -0.67 -3.07
N ALA A 203 17.48 -0.77 -1.77
CA ALA A 203 17.79 -2.05 -1.13
C ALA A 203 16.59 -3.02 -1.16
N LEU A 204 15.36 -2.52 -1.02
CA LEU A 204 14.14 -3.31 -1.18
C LEU A 204 14.00 -3.78 -2.64
N CYS A 205 14.06 -2.86 -3.61
CA CYS A 205 13.95 -3.20 -5.04
C CYS A 205 14.95 -4.27 -5.46
N SER A 206 16.22 -4.20 -5.00
CA SER A 206 17.25 -5.20 -5.32
C SER A 206 16.97 -6.60 -4.74
N ARG A 207 16.00 -6.76 -3.86
CA ARG A 207 15.59 -8.03 -3.24
C ARG A 207 14.28 -8.59 -3.80
N MET A 208 13.66 -7.88 -4.72
CA MET A 208 12.33 -8.23 -5.26
C MET A 208 12.41 -8.93 -6.63
N GLY A 209 13.61 -9.07 -7.20
CA GLY A 209 13.85 -9.79 -8.44
C GLY A 209 14.73 -9.02 -9.36
#